data_4fed2df7e307142af3662bda389282e5
#
_entry.id   4fed2df7e307142af3662bda389282e5
#
_cell.length_a   1.000
_cell.length_b   1.000
_cell.length_c   1.000
_cell.angle_alpha   90.00
_cell.angle_beta   90.00
_cell.angle_gamma   90.00
#
_symmetry.space_group_name_H-M   'P 1'
#
loop_
_entity.id
_entity.type
_entity.pdbx_description
1 polymer ?
#
loop_
_entity_poly.entity_id
_entity_poly.type
_entity_poly.pdbx_seq_one_letter_code
_entity_poly.pdbx_strand_id
1 'polypeptide(L)'
;MKVLALGGSGDMGRMAVSILLESPNATSITVADNNYERAKHFVDLVGSDKLKAVEIDVTEKNKLIELISSHDFVMNTVGPFYKFASMILDAVIEAKKPYVDICDDWKPTLDLLEMDDRAKKAGITAIIGIGASPGITNLMAVVACSKLDEVDDLITAWGYGTGERIGSKLSLYSIYNIVKLKVTDFWLKNCLII
;
A
#
# COMPACT_ATOMS: atom_id res chain seq x y z
N MET A 1 10.80 -7.31 -13.88
CA MET A 1 10.03 -6.14 -13.51
C MET A 1 10.84 -5.29 -12.54
N LYS A 2 11.01 -4.00 -12.82
CA LYS A 2 11.67 -3.04 -11.95
C LYS A 2 10.62 -2.45 -10.98
N VAL A 3 10.78 -2.68 -9.69
CA VAL A 3 9.83 -2.24 -8.66
C VAL A 3 10.37 -0.98 -7.97
N LEU A 4 9.51 0.03 -7.82
CA LEU A 4 9.76 1.17 -6.96
C LEU A 4 9.02 0.96 -5.63
N ALA A 5 9.77 0.85 -4.54
CA ALA A 5 9.23 0.73 -3.19
C ALA A 5 9.34 2.09 -2.46
N LEU A 6 8.28 2.90 -2.54
CA LEU A 6 8.17 4.17 -1.82
C LEU A 6 7.94 3.89 -0.32
N GLY A 7 8.75 4.51 0.54
CA GLY A 7 8.78 4.22 1.97
C GLY A 7 9.38 2.84 2.29
N GLY A 8 10.12 2.25 1.33
CA GLY A 8 10.62 0.89 1.40
C GLY A 8 11.60 0.60 2.54
N SER A 9 12.12 1.62 3.22
CA SER A 9 12.98 1.47 4.41
C SER A 9 12.22 1.59 5.75
N GLY A 10 10.92 1.88 5.71
CA GLY A 10 10.03 1.83 6.88
C GLY A 10 9.73 0.40 7.32
N ASP A 11 9.09 0.20 8.47
CA ASP A 11 8.85 -1.15 9.03
C ASP A 11 8.05 -2.03 8.08
N MET A 12 6.92 -1.54 7.56
CA MET A 12 6.11 -2.28 6.58
C MET A 12 6.81 -2.40 5.22
N GLY A 13 7.51 -1.33 4.81
CA GLY A 13 8.25 -1.31 3.55
C GLY A 13 9.35 -2.36 3.50
N ARG A 14 10.16 -2.50 4.56
CA ARG A 14 11.21 -3.52 4.67
C ARG A 14 10.66 -4.94 4.58
N MET A 15 9.54 -5.20 5.26
CA MET A 15 8.87 -6.51 5.19
C MET A 15 8.43 -6.81 3.76
N ALA A 16 7.75 -5.88 3.11
CA ALA A 16 7.28 -6.06 1.74
C ALA A 16 8.44 -6.21 0.73
N VAL A 17 9.49 -5.41 0.85
CA VAL A 17 10.70 -5.53 0.02
C VAL A 17 11.37 -6.88 0.20
N SER A 18 11.48 -7.38 1.44
CA SER A 18 12.08 -8.71 1.71
C SER A 18 11.31 -9.83 1.03
N ILE A 19 9.97 -9.78 1.05
CA ILE A 19 9.12 -10.77 0.34
C ILE A 19 9.25 -10.62 -1.18
N LEU A 20 9.29 -9.39 -1.69
CA LEU A 20 9.45 -9.13 -3.13
C LEU A 20 10.78 -9.65 -3.69
N LEU A 21 11.83 -9.69 -2.88
CA LEU A 21 13.14 -10.25 -3.29
C LEU A 21 13.06 -11.73 -3.66
N GLU A 22 12.15 -12.48 -3.05
CA GLU A 22 11.93 -13.89 -3.33
C GLU A 22 11.17 -14.10 -4.65
N SER A 23 10.51 -13.05 -5.16
CA SER A 23 9.76 -13.14 -6.41
C SER A 23 10.70 -13.24 -7.63
N PRO A 24 10.52 -14.25 -8.49
CA PRO A 24 11.28 -14.36 -9.73
C PRO A 24 10.95 -13.22 -10.71
N ASN A 25 9.81 -12.56 -10.55
CA ASN A 25 9.37 -11.48 -11.42
C ASN A 25 10.02 -10.14 -11.07
N ALA A 26 10.53 -9.95 -9.85
CA ALA A 26 11.23 -8.74 -9.44
C ALA A 26 12.71 -8.85 -9.87
N THR A 27 13.08 -8.12 -10.91
CA THR A 27 14.46 -8.08 -11.42
C THR A 27 15.31 -7.03 -10.72
N SER A 28 14.71 -5.95 -10.25
CA SER A 28 15.33 -4.96 -9.38
C SER A 28 14.29 -4.25 -8.53
N ILE A 29 14.67 -3.83 -7.33
CA ILE A 29 13.81 -3.10 -6.39
C ILE A 29 14.56 -1.85 -5.94
N THR A 30 13.95 -0.68 -6.18
CA THR A 30 14.46 0.60 -5.67
C THR A 30 13.77 0.89 -4.34
N VAL A 31 14.53 0.91 -3.27
CA VAL A 31 14.10 1.33 -1.93
C VAL A 31 14.20 2.85 -1.89
N ALA A 32 13.08 3.53 -2.03
CA ALA A 32 13.00 4.98 -2.09
C ALA A 32 12.42 5.54 -0.77
N ASP A 33 13.12 6.47 -0.17
CA ASP A 33 12.75 7.05 1.13
C ASP A 33 13.26 8.49 1.22
N ASN A 34 12.64 9.31 2.09
CA ASN A 34 13.13 10.65 2.37
C ASN A 34 14.37 10.65 3.31
N ASN A 35 14.69 9.52 3.90
CA ASN A 35 15.89 9.28 4.68
C ASN A 35 16.80 8.31 3.93
N TYR A 36 17.71 8.87 3.13
CA TYR A 36 18.66 8.10 2.34
C TYR A 36 19.50 7.13 3.17
N GLU A 37 20.01 7.58 4.32
CA GLU A 37 20.87 6.76 5.17
C GLU A 37 20.13 5.52 5.70
N ARG A 38 18.85 5.66 6.04
CA ARG A 38 18.00 4.54 6.45
C ARG A 38 17.78 3.57 5.29
N ALA A 39 17.48 4.09 4.11
CA ALA A 39 17.29 3.26 2.92
C ALA A 39 18.59 2.52 2.54
N LYS A 40 19.71 3.24 2.55
CA LYS A 40 21.03 2.67 2.27
C LYS A 40 21.43 1.61 3.29
N HIS A 41 21.27 1.88 4.58
CA HIS A 41 21.56 0.90 5.63
C HIS A 41 20.76 -0.39 5.45
N PHE A 42 19.47 -0.29 5.11
CA PHE A 42 18.64 -1.48 4.85
C PHE A 42 19.13 -2.25 3.63
N VAL A 43 19.44 -1.57 2.52
CA VAL A 43 19.96 -2.19 1.31
C VAL A 43 21.29 -2.90 1.57
N ASP A 44 22.22 -2.25 2.28
CA ASP A 44 23.54 -2.81 2.62
C ASP A 44 23.41 -4.03 3.56
N LEU A 45 22.45 -3.97 4.52
CA LEU A 45 22.19 -5.07 5.46
C LEU A 45 21.67 -6.33 4.74
N VAL A 46 20.79 -6.15 3.75
CA VAL A 46 20.22 -7.25 2.96
C VAL A 46 21.27 -7.80 1.97
N GLY A 47 22.14 -6.96 1.43
CA GLY A 47 23.27 -7.34 0.57
C GLY A 47 22.86 -7.98 -0.75
N SER A 48 21.67 -7.65 -1.29
CA SER A 48 21.19 -8.19 -2.57
C SER A 48 21.50 -7.25 -3.73
N ASP A 49 22.08 -7.76 -4.80
CA ASP A 49 22.35 -7.01 -6.04
C ASP A 49 21.09 -6.49 -6.73
N LYS A 50 19.92 -7.01 -6.37
CA LYS A 50 18.63 -6.51 -6.86
C LYS A 50 18.19 -5.20 -6.19
N LEU A 51 18.79 -4.84 -5.05
CA LEU A 51 18.39 -3.66 -4.28
C LEU A 51 19.25 -2.45 -4.59
N LYS A 52 18.62 -1.29 -4.61
CA LYS A 52 19.30 0.01 -4.59
C LYS A 52 18.53 1.00 -3.75
N ALA A 53 19.23 1.89 -3.05
CA ALA A 53 18.66 2.98 -2.28
C ALA A 53 18.59 4.25 -3.12
N VAL A 54 17.49 5.01 -2.97
CA VAL A 54 17.30 6.32 -3.59
C VAL A 54 16.64 7.25 -2.58
N GLU A 55 17.10 8.48 -2.51
CA GLU A 55 16.44 9.55 -1.76
C GLU A 55 15.31 10.16 -2.59
N ILE A 56 14.13 10.30 -1.98
CA ILE A 56 12.99 10.98 -2.59
C ILE A 56 12.12 11.66 -1.53
N ASP A 57 11.85 12.93 -1.72
CA ASP A 57 10.74 13.60 -1.06
C ASP A 57 9.52 13.48 -1.98
N VAL A 58 8.50 12.76 -1.53
CA VAL A 58 7.27 12.53 -2.32
C VAL A 58 6.47 13.81 -2.58
N THR A 59 6.78 14.91 -1.88
CA THR A 59 6.17 16.23 -2.11
C THR A 59 6.77 16.93 -3.33
N GLU A 60 7.92 16.49 -3.82
CA GLU A 60 8.56 17.01 -5.03
C GLU A 60 7.98 16.31 -6.29
N LYS A 61 6.78 16.72 -6.69
CA LYS A 61 5.97 16.04 -7.72
C LYS A 61 6.77 15.65 -8.97
N ASN A 62 7.53 16.57 -9.54
CA ASN A 62 8.25 16.32 -10.81
C ASN A 62 9.33 15.23 -10.65
N LYS A 63 10.10 15.27 -9.56
CA LYS A 63 11.10 14.26 -9.26
C LYS A 63 10.45 12.90 -8.99
N LEU A 64 9.30 12.89 -8.30
CA LEU A 64 8.55 11.68 -8.04
C LEU A 64 8.05 11.04 -9.35
N ILE A 65 7.48 11.83 -10.27
CA ILE A 65 7.02 11.34 -11.58
C ILE A 65 8.21 10.79 -12.40
N GLU A 66 9.34 11.48 -12.42
CA GLU A 66 10.54 11.02 -13.12
C GLU A 66 11.01 9.66 -12.56
N LEU A 67 11.09 9.55 -11.23
CA LEU A 67 11.47 8.32 -10.56
C LEU A 67 10.48 7.18 -10.87
N ILE A 68 9.17 7.42 -10.75
CA ILE A 68 8.12 6.44 -11.07
C ILE A 68 8.24 5.98 -12.54
N SER A 69 8.45 6.92 -13.48
CA SER A 69 8.50 6.64 -14.91
C SER A 69 9.62 5.66 -15.28
N SER A 70 10.71 5.63 -14.52
CA SER A 70 11.85 4.74 -14.73
C SER A 70 11.63 3.29 -14.24
N HIS A 71 10.46 3.00 -13.63
CA HIS A 71 10.08 1.72 -13.07
C HIS A 71 8.85 1.13 -13.77
N ASP A 72 8.61 -0.16 -13.56
CA ASP A 72 7.48 -0.88 -14.16
C ASP A 72 6.27 -0.95 -13.21
N PHE A 73 6.51 -0.85 -11.90
CA PHE A 73 5.51 -1.03 -10.86
C PHE A 73 5.86 -0.21 -9.61
N VAL A 74 4.86 0.35 -8.96
CA VAL A 74 5.00 1.15 -7.72
C VAL A 74 4.31 0.47 -6.56
N MET A 75 5.06 0.22 -5.49
CA MET A 75 4.55 -0.17 -4.18
C MET A 75 4.73 1.01 -3.21
N ASN A 76 3.66 1.44 -2.57
CA ASN A 76 3.67 2.57 -1.66
C ASN A 76 3.37 2.15 -0.21
N THR A 77 4.33 2.43 0.66
CA THR A 77 4.20 2.27 2.12
C THR A 77 4.50 3.59 2.86
N VAL A 78 4.43 4.72 2.14
CA VAL A 78 4.68 6.05 2.73
C VAL A 78 3.49 6.48 3.56
N GLY A 79 3.71 6.65 4.85
CA GLY A 79 2.72 7.22 5.78
C GLY A 79 3.09 8.64 6.23
N PRO A 80 2.16 9.39 6.82
CA PRO A 80 0.75 9.02 6.98
C PRO A 80 -0.04 9.18 5.69
N PHE A 81 -0.97 8.25 5.44
CA PHE A 81 -1.72 8.19 4.18
C PHE A 81 -2.61 9.40 3.97
N TYR A 82 -3.23 9.94 5.03
CA TYR A 82 -4.06 11.16 4.95
C TYR A 82 -3.31 12.39 4.38
N LYS A 83 -1.98 12.35 4.40
CA LYS A 83 -1.15 13.46 3.90
C LYS A 83 -0.60 13.19 2.50
N PHE A 84 -0.21 11.95 2.21
CA PHE A 84 0.61 11.66 1.03
C PHE A 84 -0.09 10.79 -0.02
N ALA A 85 -1.13 10.03 0.33
CA ALA A 85 -1.70 9.02 -0.56
C ALA A 85 -2.18 9.62 -1.90
N SER A 86 -3.02 10.67 -1.85
CA SER A 86 -3.59 11.26 -3.06
C SER A 86 -2.53 11.88 -3.98
N MET A 87 -1.50 12.52 -3.41
CA MET A 87 -0.43 13.12 -4.24
C MET A 87 0.46 12.06 -4.88
N ILE A 88 0.70 10.94 -4.18
CA ILE A 88 1.47 9.82 -4.74
C ILE A 88 0.68 9.15 -5.87
N LEU A 89 -0.60 8.82 -5.65
CA LEU A 89 -1.42 8.22 -6.69
C LEU A 89 -1.61 9.17 -7.89
N ASP A 90 -1.71 10.47 -7.67
CA ASP A 90 -1.73 11.47 -8.75
C ASP A 90 -0.48 11.38 -9.63
N ALA A 91 0.71 11.32 -9.02
CA ALA A 91 1.97 11.17 -9.74
C ALA A 91 2.07 9.81 -10.47
N VAL A 92 1.54 8.74 -9.87
CA VAL A 92 1.49 7.39 -10.47
C VAL A 92 0.59 7.38 -11.72
N ILE A 93 -0.60 8.00 -11.64
CA ILE A 93 -1.53 8.12 -12.76
C ILE A 93 -0.87 8.91 -13.90
N GLU A 94 -0.19 10.01 -13.59
CA GLU A 94 0.51 10.83 -14.57
C GLU A 94 1.66 10.07 -15.25
N ALA A 95 2.41 9.28 -14.47
CA ALA A 95 3.48 8.41 -14.97
C ALA A 95 2.96 7.13 -15.65
N LYS A 96 1.67 6.84 -15.59
CA LYS A 96 1.00 5.66 -16.18
C LYS A 96 1.61 4.33 -15.76
N LYS A 97 1.76 4.13 -14.44
CA LYS A 97 2.33 2.89 -13.88
C LYS A 97 1.33 2.17 -12.99
N PRO A 98 1.34 0.82 -12.97
CA PRO A 98 0.58 0.05 -11.99
C PRO A 98 1.03 0.37 -10.55
N TYR A 99 0.08 0.32 -9.62
CA TYR A 99 0.27 0.79 -8.25
C TYR A 99 -0.38 -0.14 -7.23
N VAL A 100 0.26 -0.22 -6.07
CA VAL A 100 -0.32 -0.85 -4.87
C VAL A 100 0.08 -0.09 -3.62
N ASP A 101 -0.84 0.00 -2.65
CA ASP A 101 -0.54 0.53 -1.32
C ASP A 101 -1.19 -0.28 -0.19
N ILE A 102 -0.85 0.09 1.03
CA ILE A 102 -1.37 -0.49 2.27
C ILE A 102 -2.21 0.53 3.06
N CYS A 103 -2.88 1.47 2.38
CA CYS A 103 -3.68 2.52 3.02
C CYS A 103 -4.76 1.90 3.92
N ASP A 104 -4.74 2.24 5.20
CA ASP A 104 -5.69 1.78 6.22
C ASP A 104 -6.62 2.90 6.73
N ASP A 105 -6.39 4.12 6.29
CA ASP A 105 -7.21 5.29 6.63
C ASP A 105 -8.46 5.37 5.75
N TRP A 106 -9.66 5.40 6.34
CA TRP A 106 -10.92 5.41 5.59
C TRP A 106 -11.10 6.63 4.69
N LYS A 107 -10.76 7.83 5.19
CA LYS A 107 -10.94 9.08 4.42
C LYS A 107 -10.00 9.15 3.21
N PRO A 108 -8.68 8.93 3.35
CA PRO A 108 -7.79 8.80 2.18
C PRO A 108 -8.25 7.73 1.20
N THR A 109 -8.75 6.59 1.68
CA THR A 109 -9.26 5.53 0.79
C THR A 109 -10.40 6.06 -0.10
N LEU A 110 -11.35 6.84 0.45
CA LEU A 110 -12.40 7.45 -0.35
C LEU A 110 -11.84 8.44 -1.39
N ASP A 111 -10.90 9.29 -0.97
CA ASP A 111 -10.27 10.26 -1.86
C ASP A 111 -9.50 9.57 -3.00
N LEU A 112 -8.86 8.43 -2.73
CA LEU A 112 -8.19 7.61 -3.75
C LEU A 112 -9.21 6.98 -4.73
N LEU A 113 -10.35 6.48 -4.23
CA LEU A 113 -11.41 5.91 -5.07
C LEU A 113 -12.03 6.93 -6.02
N GLU A 114 -12.08 8.21 -5.65
CA GLU A 114 -12.53 9.28 -6.55
C GLU A 114 -11.59 9.48 -7.76
N MET A 115 -10.37 8.92 -7.72
CA MET A 115 -9.42 8.99 -8.82
C MET A 115 -9.61 7.88 -9.88
N ASP A 116 -10.60 6.99 -9.72
CA ASP A 116 -10.87 5.82 -10.59
C ASP A 116 -10.95 6.19 -12.08
N ASP A 117 -11.77 7.20 -12.42
CA ASP A 117 -11.91 7.64 -13.81
C ASP A 117 -10.60 8.11 -14.45
N ARG A 118 -9.75 8.73 -13.65
CA ARG A 118 -8.43 9.20 -14.10
C ARG A 118 -7.47 8.02 -14.31
N ALA A 119 -7.47 7.06 -13.39
CA ALA A 119 -6.68 5.84 -13.48
C ALA A 119 -7.09 5.01 -14.72
N LYS A 120 -8.39 4.83 -14.95
CA LYS A 120 -8.94 4.18 -16.15
C LYS A 120 -8.53 4.88 -17.46
N LYS A 121 -8.63 6.21 -17.51
CA LYS A 121 -8.19 6.99 -18.69
C LYS A 121 -6.68 6.88 -18.91
N ALA A 122 -5.88 6.74 -17.86
CA ALA A 122 -4.45 6.51 -17.94
C ALA A 122 -4.07 5.08 -18.33
N GLY A 123 -5.03 4.14 -18.27
CA GLY A 123 -4.82 2.72 -18.57
C GLY A 123 -3.99 1.98 -17.52
N ILE A 124 -4.08 2.40 -16.25
CA ILE A 124 -3.38 1.75 -15.15
C ILE A 124 -4.33 0.96 -14.27
N THR A 125 -3.77 0.03 -13.49
CA THR A 125 -4.44 -0.62 -12.37
C THR A 125 -3.81 -0.13 -11.08
N ALA A 126 -4.63 0.39 -10.16
CA ALA A 126 -4.22 0.72 -8.80
C ALA A 126 -5.01 -0.12 -7.80
N ILE A 127 -4.29 -0.82 -6.90
CA ILE A 127 -4.90 -1.60 -5.82
C ILE A 127 -4.55 -0.90 -4.52
N ILE A 128 -5.57 -0.41 -3.83
CA ILE A 128 -5.41 0.35 -2.59
C ILE A 128 -5.82 -0.47 -1.37
N GLY A 129 -5.13 -0.25 -0.24
CA GLY A 129 -5.46 -0.90 1.02
C GLY A 129 -5.20 -2.42 1.01
N ILE A 130 -4.11 -2.90 0.38
CA ILE A 130 -3.77 -4.32 0.30
C ILE A 130 -2.89 -4.76 1.48
N GLY A 131 -3.50 -4.90 2.64
CA GLY A 131 -2.84 -5.31 3.87
C GLY A 131 -3.55 -6.48 4.57
N ALA A 132 -3.36 -6.60 5.88
CA ALA A 132 -4.10 -7.54 6.70
C ALA A 132 -5.54 -7.05 6.88
N SER A 133 -5.71 -5.77 7.26
CA SER A 133 -7.00 -5.07 7.39
C SER A 133 -6.76 -3.57 7.15
N PRO A 134 -7.31 -3.01 6.04
CA PRO A 134 -8.00 -3.66 4.93
C PRO A 134 -7.12 -4.62 4.12
N GLY A 135 -7.75 -5.42 3.27
CA GLY A 135 -7.12 -6.39 2.37
C GLY A 135 -7.58 -7.82 2.64
N ILE A 136 -6.79 -8.64 3.33
CA ILE A 136 -7.11 -10.06 3.57
C ILE A 136 -8.44 -10.21 4.30
N THR A 137 -8.72 -9.41 5.34
CA THR A 137 -9.99 -9.45 6.07
C THR A 137 -11.19 -9.17 5.18
N ASN A 138 -11.06 -8.24 4.23
CA ASN A 138 -12.11 -7.92 3.28
C ASN A 138 -12.38 -9.08 2.32
N LEU A 139 -11.34 -9.72 1.79
CA LEU A 139 -11.47 -10.88 0.92
C LEU A 139 -12.09 -12.07 1.65
N MET A 140 -11.67 -12.32 2.89
CA MET A 140 -12.27 -13.36 3.74
C MET A 140 -13.76 -13.08 4.00
N ALA A 141 -14.12 -11.83 4.25
CA ALA A 141 -15.49 -11.40 4.43
C ALA A 141 -16.35 -11.67 3.18
N VAL A 142 -15.85 -11.30 1.99
CA VAL A 142 -16.53 -11.57 0.72
C VAL A 142 -16.75 -13.07 0.52
N VAL A 143 -15.72 -13.90 0.76
CA VAL A 143 -15.82 -15.35 0.65
C VAL A 143 -16.82 -15.94 1.66
N ALA A 144 -16.83 -15.46 2.90
CA ALA A 144 -17.78 -15.89 3.92
C ALA A 144 -19.23 -15.54 3.51
N CYS A 145 -19.48 -14.28 3.13
CA CYS A 145 -20.81 -13.83 2.70
C CYS A 145 -21.32 -14.58 1.49
N SER A 146 -20.45 -14.96 0.54
CA SER A 146 -20.85 -15.73 -0.65
C SER A 146 -21.36 -17.15 -0.37
N LYS A 147 -21.25 -17.63 0.88
CA LYS A 147 -21.74 -18.95 1.32
C LYS A 147 -23.05 -18.88 2.08
N LEU A 148 -23.60 -17.69 2.26
CA LEU A 148 -24.83 -17.44 3.01
C LEU A 148 -25.87 -16.82 2.07
N ASP A 149 -27.15 -17.12 2.34
CA ASP A 149 -28.27 -16.59 1.57
C ASP A 149 -28.55 -15.12 1.96
N GLU A 150 -28.42 -14.81 3.26
CA GLU A 150 -28.61 -13.47 3.82
C GLU A 150 -27.53 -13.19 4.88
N VAL A 151 -27.12 -11.95 5.01
CA VAL A 151 -26.13 -11.48 5.98
C VAL A 151 -26.62 -10.20 6.65
N ASP A 152 -26.96 -10.29 7.94
CA ASP A 152 -27.39 -9.14 8.73
C ASP A 152 -26.22 -8.28 9.22
N ASP A 153 -25.21 -8.95 9.76
CA ASP A 153 -24.02 -8.31 10.31
C ASP A 153 -22.74 -9.00 9.82
N LEU A 154 -21.73 -8.22 9.48
CA LEU A 154 -20.40 -8.68 9.16
C LEU A 154 -19.40 -8.08 10.14
N ILE A 155 -18.73 -8.95 10.90
CA ILE A 155 -17.72 -8.54 11.88
C ILE A 155 -16.37 -9.11 11.46
N THR A 156 -15.41 -8.23 11.22
CA THR A 156 -14.01 -8.63 11.06
C THR A 156 -13.25 -8.26 12.32
N ALA A 157 -12.49 -9.21 12.87
CA ALA A 157 -11.67 -9.01 14.04
C ALA A 157 -10.27 -9.57 13.82
N TRP A 158 -9.28 -8.92 14.37
CA TRP A 158 -7.89 -9.35 14.32
C TRP A 158 -7.18 -8.97 15.63
N GLY A 159 -6.21 -9.78 16.02
CA GLY A 159 -5.47 -9.60 17.27
C GLY A 159 -3.98 -9.45 17.02
N TYR A 160 -3.30 -8.67 17.85
CA TYR A 160 -1.85 -8.56 17.89
C TYR A 160 -1.25 -9.38 19.02
N GLY A 161 -0.11 -10.01 18.75
CA GLY A 161 0.75 -10.53 19.82
C GLY A 161 1.41 -9.39 20.61
N THR A 162 1.34 -9.44 21.93
CA THR A 162 1.86 -8.40 22.83
C THR A 162 3.40 -8.35 22.92
N GLY A 163 4.13 -9.19 22.16
CA GLY A 163 5.60 -9.31 22.20
C GLY A 163 6.33 -8.61 21.04
N GLU A 164 5.65 -8.13 20.03
CA GLU A 164 6.28 -7.48 18.89
C GLU A 164 6.32 -5.96 19.07
N ARG A 165 7.47 -5.36 18.76
CA ARG A 165 7.57 -3.92 18.61
C ARG A 165 6.70 -3.49 17.43
N ILE A 166 5.50 -3.03 17.72
CA ILE A 166 4.63 -2.43 16.73
C ILE A 166 5.27 -1.07 16.40
N GLY A 167 5.89 -1.00 15.23
CA GLY A 167 6.52 0.23 14.74
C GLY A 167 5.45 1.28 14.48
N SER A 168 5.65 2.43 15.09
CA SER A 168 4.91 3.67 14.99
C SER A 168 3.62 3.82 15.81
N LYS A 169 3.36 5.05 16.23
CA LYS A 169 2.20 5.48 17.03
C LYS A 169 0.82 5.24 16.38
N LEU A 170 0.78 4.88 15.09
CA LEU A 170 -0.45 4.58 14.35
C LEU A 170 -1.08 3.26 14.78
N SER A 171 -0.29 2.32 15.24
CA SER A 171 -0.76 1.00 15.67
C SER A 171 -1.71 1.04 16.88
N LEU A 172 -1.61 2.06 17.72
CA LEU A 172 -2.55 2.25 18.84
C LEU A 172 -3.96 2.66 18.39
N TYR A 173 -4.11 3.29 17.23
CA TYR A 173 -5.42 3.67 16.68
C TYR A 173 -6.17 2.46 16.10
N SER A 174 -5.44 1.48 15.60
CA SER A 174 -6.01 0.24 15.01
C SER A 174 -6.57 -0.73 16.05
N ILE A 175 -6.13 -0.66 17.31
CA ILE A 175 -6.60 -1.56 18.38
C ILE A 175 -8.09 -1.34 18.74
N TYR A 176 -8.67 -0.18 18.41
CA TYR A 176 -10.03 0.18 18.76
C TYR A 176 -11.04 0.10 17.60
N ASN A 177 -10.63 -0.26 16.41
CA ASN A 177 -11.54 -0.42 15.29
C ASN A 177 -12.07 -1.85 15.21
N ILE A 178 -12.92 -2.23 16.17
CA ILE A 178 -13.96 -3.22 15.89
C ILE A 178 -14.93 -2.50 14.96
N VAL A 179 -14.69 -2.62 13.67
CA VAL A 179 -15.58 -2.03 12.66
C VAL A 179 -16.81 -2.92 12.60
N LYS A 180 -17.87 -2.55 13.30
CA LYS A 180 -19.20 -3.06 13.05
C LYS A 180 -19.65 -2.46 11.72
N LEU A 181 -19.27 -3.12 10.64
CA LEU A 181 -19.77 -2.78 9.31
C LEU A 181 -21.22 -3.28 9.27
N LYS A 182 -22.21 -2.40 9.35
CA LYS A 182 -23.47 -2.67 8.67
C LYS A 182 -23.10 -2.96 7.23
N VAL A 183 -23.54 -4.10 6.73
CA VAL A 183 -23.34 -4.49 5.33
C VAL A 183 -24.02 -3.45 4.46
N THR A 184 -23.39 -2.32 4.28
CA THR A 184 -23.75 -1.42 3.20
C THR A 184 -23.06 -1.97 1.96
N ASP A 185 -23.78 -2.09 0.87
CA ASP A 185 -23.32 -2.52 -0.47
C ASP A 185 -21.97 -1.93 -0.92
N PHE A 186 -21.50 -0.89 -0.24
CA PHE A 186 -20.33 -0.11 -0.58
C PHE A 186 -19.01 -0.91 -0.49
N TRP A 187 -18.79 -1.68 0.59
CA TRP A 187 -17.52 -2.41 0.78
C TRP A 187 -17.46 -3.74 0.04
N LEU A 188 -18.61 -4.36 -0.24
CA LEU A 188 -18.68 -5.62 -0.98
C LEU A 188 -18.62 -5.41 -2.51
N LYS A 189 -19.12 -4.29 -3.01
CA LYS A 189 -19.13 -3.97 -4.45
C LYS A 189 -17.89 -3.20 -4.93
N ASN A 190 -17.22 -2.47 -4.04
CA ASN A 190 -16.04 -1.69 -4.38
C ASN A 190 -14.79 -2.30 -3.72
N CYS A 191 -14.53 -3.58 -3.98
CA CYS A 191 -13.25 -4.18 -3.62
C CYS A 191 -12.16 -3.44 -4.38
N LEU A 192 -11.62 -2.40 -3.78
CA LEU A 192 -10.29 -1.79 -3.77
C LEU A 192 -9.44 -1.83 -5.06
N ILE A 193 -10.03 -2.09 -6.25
CA ILE A 193 -9.33 -2.05 -7.54
C ILE A 193 -9.85 -0.85 -8.33
N ILE A 194 -8.96 0.08 -8.58
CA ILE A 194 -9.15 1.23 -9.47
C ILE A 194 -8.50 0.94 -10.81
#